data_f78472b3819bbf96e99bac16716c3fbb
#
_entry.id   f78472b3819bbf96e99bac16716c3fbb
#
_cell.length_a   1.000
_cell.length_b   1.000
_cell.length_c   1.000
_cell.angle_alpha   90.00
_cell.angle_beta   90.00
_cell.angle_gamma   90.00
#
_symmetry.space_group_name_H-M   'P 1'
#
loop_
_entity.id
_entity.type
_entity.pdbx_description
1 polymer ?
#
loop_
_entity_poly.entity_id
_entity_poly.type
_entity_poly.pdbx_seq_one_letter_code
_entity_poly.pdbx_strand_id
1 'polypeptide(L)'
;MRVFLLFQTALSDSQSLETNGENKMKEPLEKLFNHNSLSFTETQDAFSEIFEGKVDPVVLGSFLTALKMNGYSADEIGGAATAMIGAAEPFTRDNSVDVGEIVGTGGDKLKTINISTISGIICATLGLHVAKHGNTAVSSKTGASDVLTQLGYDVRTSKEDTRKALEDEGFAFFFAQVYHKGMRFAAPVRKALATSTIFNILGPLTNPAHVNYELLGCYDVNLLETLAKALKLTGVQRGMVINGNGMDEISIFGSTKVSELLADGSIKNYELTNKDFGITGNYTQNDLLGGTPEENAATARLILSGKGNDAHNAVISANVSAMLHLAGKTESFKDGFEIAMDAVKSGRGIEKLDAISKITSEA
;
A
#
# COMPACT_ATOMS: atom_id res chain seq x y z
N MET A 1 48.99 17.32 -33.51
CA MET A 1 48.49 16.22 -34.36
C MET A 1 48.30 14.87 -33.62
N ARG A 2 48.85 14.64 -32.42
CA ARG A 2 48.66 13.40 -31.64
C ARG A 2 47.46 13.39 -30.67
N VAL A 3 46.90 14.53 -30.34
CA VAL A 3 45.76 14.64 -29.41
C VAL A 3 44.42 14.44 -30.16
N PHE A 4 44.36 14.72 -31.45
CA PHE A 4 43.16 14.53 -32.27
C PHE A 4 42.86 13.06 -32.62
N LEU A 5 43.90 12.21 -32.65
CA LEU A 5 43.74 10.77 -32.93
C LEU A 5 43.22 9.98 -31.72
N LEU A 6 43.48 10.45 -30.50
CA LEU A 6 42.98 9.80 -29.28
C LEU A 6 41.48 10.07 -29.02
N PHE A 7 40.95 11.16 -29.56
CA PHE A 7 39.50 11.43 -29.49
C PHE A 7 38.69 10.66 -30.53
N GLN A 8 39.29 10.32 -31.68
CA GLN A 8 38.62 9.51 -32.71
C GLN A 8 38.56 8.02 -32.33
N THR A 9 39.58 7.49 -31.65
CA THR A 9 39.54 6.09 -31.14
C THR A 9 38.59 5.93 -29.96
N ALA A 10 38.42 6.93 -29.09
CA ALA A 10 37.44 6.89 -28.01
C ALA A 10 35.97 6.98 -28.51
N LEU A 11 35.76 7.60 -29.69
CA LEU A 11 34.42 7.66 -30.32
C LEU A 11 34.13 6.40 -31.16
N SER A 12 35.14 5.65 -31.62
CA SER A 12 34.91 4.38 -32.34
C SER A 12 34.65 3.21 -31.42
N ASP A 13 35.16 3.24 -30.18
CA ASP A 13 34.90 2.19 -29.19
C ASP A 13 33.53 2.35 -28.47
N SER A 14 32.90 3.53 -28.60
CA SER A 14 31.50 3.74 -28.10
C SER A 14 30.44 3.26 -29.09
N GLN A 15 30.81 2.92 -30.33
CA GLN A 15 29.86 2.42 -31.35
C GLN A 15 29.75 0.89 -31.41
N SER A 16 30.49 0.14 -30.62
CA SER A 16 30.44 -1.34 -30.61
C SER A 16 29.61 -1.97 -29.47
N LEU A 17 28.78 -1.18 -28.80
CA LEU A 17 27.73 -1.67 -27.89
C LEU A 17 26.32 -1.45 -28.48
N GLU A 18 26.18 -1.50 -29.79
CA GLU A 18 24.89 -1.79 -30.40
C GLU A 18 24.59 -3.28 -30.19
N THR A 19 24.18 -3.63 -28.96
CA THR A 19 23.40 -4.85 -28.74
C THR A 19 22.07 -4.64 -29.43
N ASN A 20 21.71 -5.55 -30.33
CA ASN A 20 20.41 -5.69 -31.00
C ASN A 20 19.25 -5.87 -30.02
N GLY A 21 18.93 -4.85 -29.22
CA GLY A 21 17.73 -4.68 -28.44
C GLY A 21 17.30 -3.23 -28.62
N GLU A 22 16.20 -3.00 -29.31
CA GLU A 22 15.56 -1.69 -29.35
C GLU A 22 15.49 -1.18 -27.90
N ASN A 23 15.99 0.02 -27.66
CA ASN A 23 15.89 0.65 -26.32
C ASN A 23 14.42 0.97 -26.08
N LYS A 24 13.69 0.01 -25.51
CA LYS A 24 12.25 0.09 -25.25
C LYS A 24 11.85 1.30 -24.36
N MET A 25 12.84 1.90 -23.67
CA MET A 25 12.60 3.11 -22.86
C MET A 25 12.65 4.40 -23.67
N LYS A 26 13.16 4.39 -24.92
CA LYS A 26 13.37 5.61 -25.71
C LYS A 26 12.03 6.29 -26.02
N GLU A 27 11.09 5.55 -26.56
CA GLU A 27 9.78 6.07 -26.97
C GLU A 27 8.93 6.58 -25.77
N PRO A 28 8.79 5.81 -24.67
CA PRO A 28 8.16 6.31 -23.45
C PRO A 28 8.83 7.58 -22.89
N LEU A 29 10.14 7.64 -22.89
CA LEU A 29 10.89 8.79 -22.38
C LEU A 29 10.66 10.04 -23.23
N GLU A 30 10.70 9.92 -24.56
CA GLU A 30 10.41 11.02 -25.48
C GLU A 30 8.98 11.54 -25.33
N LYS A 31 7.99 10.66 -25.13
CA LYS A 31 6.61 11.07 -24.83
C LYS A 31 6.54 11.92 -23.56
N LEU A 32 7.16 11.45 -22.49
CA LEU A 32 7.16 12.16 -21.20
C LEU A 32 7.90 13.51 -21.30
N PHE A 33 9.00 13.61 -22.05
CA PHE A 33 9.70 14.87 -22.27
C PHE A 33 8.88 15.88 -23.07
N ASN A 34 7.97 15.40 -23.90
CA ASN A 34 6.99 16.24 -24.61
C ASN A 34 5.70 16.46 -23.82
N HIS A 35 5.70 16.22 -22.49
CA HIS A 35 4.55 16.37 -21.60
C HIS A 35 3.32 15.55 -22.00
N ASN A 36 3.51 14.41 -22.67
CA ASN A 36 2.46 13.47 -22.97
C ASN A 36 2.47 12.32 -21.96
N SER A 37 1.29 11.94 -21.47
CA SER A 37 1.15 10.77 -20.61
C SER A 37 1.34 9.47 -21.40
N LEU A 38 1.78 8.44 -20.71
CA LEU A 38 1.84 7.08 -21.24
C LEU A 38 0.50 6.40 -21.09
N SER A 39 0.17 5.52 -22.01
CA SER A 39 -0.94 4.58 -21.87
C SER A 39 -0.62 3.51 -20.82
N PHE A 40 -1.64 2.79 -20.38
CA PHE A 40 -1.50 1.64 -19.49
C PHE A 40 -0.45 0.63 -20.01
N THR A 41 -0.56 0.21 -21.27
CA THR A 41 0.34 -0.80 -21.87
C THR A 41 1.78 -0.28 -21.98
N GLU A 42 1.99 0.96 -22.44
CA GLU A 42 3.33 1.55 -22.53
C GLU A 42 4.01 1.62 -21.16
N THR A 43 3.23 1.96 -20.13
CA THR A 43 3.75 2.02 -18.76
C THR A 43 4.04 0.63 -18.21
N GLN A 44 3.14 -0.32 -18.45
CA GLN A 44 3.34 -1.71 -18.05
C GLN A 44 4.62 -2.30 -18.67
N ASP A 45 4.83 -2.09 -19.97
CA ASP A 45 6.01 -2.57 -20.67
C ASP A 45 7.30 -1.93 -20.13
N ALA A 46 7.31 -0.60 -19.94
CA ALA A 46 8.44 0.12 -19.39
C ALA A 46 8.81 -0.36 -17.97
N PHE A 47 7.81 -0.55 -17.09
CA PHE A 47 8.05 -1.04 -15.73
C PHE A 47 8.45 -2.51 -15.70
N SER A 48 8.00 -3.34 -16.63
CA SER A 48 8.47 -4.72 -16.77
C SER A 48 9.97 -4.77 -17.06
N GLU A 49 10.47 -3.94 -17.99
CA GLU A 49 11.91 -3.82 -18.25
C GLU A 49 12.71 -3.35 -17.02
N ILE A 50 12.12 -2.45 -16.21
CA ILE A 50 12.73 -1.98 -14.94
C ILE A 50 12.85 -3.14 -13.95
N PHE A 51 11.76 -3.92 -13.73
CA PHE A 51 11.77 -5.01 -12.77
C PHE A 51 12.60 -6.22 -13.20
N GLU A 52 12.88 -6.33 -14.50
CA GLU A 52 13.81 -7.31 -15.06
C GLU A 52 15.28 -6.84 -15.00
N GLY A 53 15.53 -5.59 -14.61
CA GLY A 53 16.88 -5.00 -14.51
C GLY A 53 17.53 -4.66 -15.84
N LYS A 54 16.73 -4.45 -16.87
CA LYS A 54 17.21 -4.15 -18.24
C LYS A 54 17.40 -2.65 -18.52
N VAL A 55 17.01 -1.79 -17.58
CA VAL A 55 17.03 -0.33 -17.77
C VAL A 55 18.27 0.26 -17.11
N ASP A 56 19.04 1.05 -17.89
CA ASP A 56 20.19 1.79 -17.37
C ASP A 56 19.76 2.75 -16.24
N PRO A 57 20.53 2.87 -15.14
CA PRO A 57 20.18 3.73 -14.01
C PRO A 57 19.96 5.21 -14.35
N VAL A 58 20.67 5.76 -15.34
CA VAL A 58 20.50 7.16 -15.78
C VAL A 58 19.18 7.32 -16.52
N VAL A 59 18.84 6.35 -17.38
CA VAL A 59 17.55 6.31 -18.09
C VAL A 59 16.40 6.15 -17.09
N LEU A 60 16.53 5.25 -16.12
CA LEU A 60 15.52 5.07 -15.06
C LEU A 60 15.34 6.35 -14.24
N GLY A 61 16.42 7.01 -13.84
CA GLY A 61 16.35 8.28 -13.11
C GLY A 61 15.62 9.37 -13.90
N SER A 62 15.92 9.48 -15.20
CA SER A 62 15.26 10.42 -16.11
C SER A 62 13.77 10.10 -16.26
N PHE A 63 13.41 8.82 -16.43
CA PHE A 63 12.05 8.35 -16.57
C PHE A 63 11.20 8.63 -15.34
N LEU A 64 11.70 8.28 -14.15
CA LEU A 64 11.00 8.54 -12.87
C LEU A 64 10.83 10.04 -12.61
N THR A 65 11.82 10.86 -13.02
CA THR A 65 11.75 12.30 -12.88
C THR A 65 10.72 12.90 -13.83
N ALA A 66 10.72 12.49 -15.10
CA ALA A 66 9.76 12.96 -16.10
C ALA A 66 8.33 12.60 -15.71
N LEU A 67 8.06 11.35 -15.28
CA LEU A 67 6.75 10.94 -14.76
C LEU A 67 6.30 11.83 -13.60
N LYS A 68 7.19 12.10 -12.64
CA LYS A 68 6.87 12.95 -11.50
C LYS A 68 6.55 14.39 -11.90
N MET A 69 7.31 14.95 -12.85
CA MET A 69 7.14 16.34 -13.31
C MET A 69 5.83 16.53 -14.08
N ASN A 70 5.39 15.52 -14.81
CA ASN A 70 4.14 15.56 -15.56
C ASN A 70 2.90 15.31 -14.68
N GLY A 71 3.08 14.77 -13.46
CA GLY A 71 2.01 14.19 -12.68
C GLY A 71 1.66 12.78 -13.19
N TYR A 72 0.97 12.01 -12.38
CA TYR A 72 0.64 10.62 -12.70
C TYR A 72 -0.81 10.49 -13.18
N SER A 73 -1.03 9.86 -14.32
CA SER A 73 -2.36 9.42 -14.76
C SER A 73 -2.74 8.09 -14.10
N ALA A 74 -4.03 7.74 -14.14
CA ALA A 74 -4.51 6.45 -13.66
C ALA A 74 -3.92 5.29 -14.48
N ASP A 75 -3.76 5.46 -15.79
CA ASP A 75 -3.15 4.48 -16.68
C ASP A 75 -1.68 4.25 -16.36
N GLU A 76 -0.93 5.30 -16.08
CA GLU A 76 0.47 5.18 -15.68
C GLU A 76 0.62 4.47 -14.32
N ILE A 77 -0.22 4.80 -13.34
CA ILE A 77 -0.20 4.13 -12.05
C ILE A 77 -0.64 2.67 -12.20
N GLY A 78 -1.74 2.42 -12.91
CA GLY A 78 -2.29 1.07 -13.13
C GLY A 78 -1.32 0.16 -13.90
N GLY A 79 -0.71 0.67 -14.97
CA GLY A 79 0.29 -0.06 -15.77
C GLY A 79 1.53 -0.41 -14.94
N ALA A 80 2.06 0.55 -14.18
CA ALA A 80 3.20 0.32 -13.29
C ALA A 80 2.89 -0.70 -12.18
N ALA A 81 1.70 -0.60 -11.57
CA ALA A 81 1.25 -1.54 -10.54
C ALA A 81 1.08 -2.95 -11.11
N THR A 82 0.47 -3.08 -12.28
CA THR A 82 0.28 -4.39 -12.95
C THR A 82 1.61 -5.04 -13.31
N ALA A 83 2.59 -4.27 -13.80
CA ALA A 83 3.94 -4.77 -14.03
C ALA A 83 4.62 -5.25 -12.74
N MET A 84 4.44 -4.50 -11.64
CA MET A 84 5.02 -4.86 -10.35
C MET A 84 4.39 -6.12 -9.76
N ILE A 85 3.07 -6.31 -9.90
CA ILE A 85 2.36 -7.55 -9.52
C ILE A 85 2.86 -8.71 -10.37
N GLY A 86 2.97 -8.53 -11.69
CA GLY A 86 3.46 -9.57 -12.61
C GLY A 86 4.89 -10.02 -12.33
N ALA A 87 5.73 -9.12 -11.81
CA ALA A 87 7.10 -9.41 -11.39
C ALA A 87 7.23 -9.88 -9.94
N ALA A 88 6.13 -9.93 -9.18
CA ALA A 88 6.14 -10.39 -7.81
C ALA A 88 6.30 -11.91 -7.71
N GLU A 89 6.78 -12.37 -6.56
CA GLU A 89 6.73 -13.79 -6.22
C GLU A 89 5.24 -14.26 -6.21
N PRO A 90 4.89 -15.28 -7.00
CA PRO A 90 3.51 -15.70 -7.11
C PRO A 90 2.94 -16.20 -5.77
N PHE A 91 1.70 -15.81 -5.51
CA PHE A 91 0.92 -16.27 -4.38
C PHE A 91 -0.44 -16.77 -4.88
N THR A 92 -0.87 -17.93 -4.39
CA THR A 92 -2.17 -18.53 -4.70
C THR A 92 -2.96 -18.70 -3.42
N ARG A 93 -4.24 -18.35 -3.45
CA ARG A 93 -5.20 -18.52 -2.36
C ARG A 93 -6.49 -19.15 -2.85
N ASP A 94 -7.36 -19.53 -1.93
CA ASP A 94 -8.73 -19.89 -2.29
C ASP A 94 -9.48 -18.66 -2.81
N ASN A 95 -9.94 -18.72 -4.04
CA ASN A 95 -10.70 -17.64 -4.69
C ASN A 95 -12.20 -17.67 -4.37
N SER A 96 -12.67 -18.66 -3.61
CA SER A 96 -14.07 -18.70 -3.14
C SER A 96 -14.35 -17.72 -2.01
N VAL A 97 -13.31 -17.16 -1.41
CA VAL A 97 -13.38 -16.20 -0.29
C VAL A 97 -12.90 -14.83 -0.76
N ASP A 98 -13.69 -13.80 -0.54
CA ASP A 98 -13.29 -12.42 -0.77
C ASP A 98 -12.25 -11.98 0.24
N VAL A 99 -11.17 -11.42 -0.26
CA VAL A 99 -10.06 -10.91 0.55
C VAL A 99 -9.94 -9.40 0.36
N GLY A 100 -9.81 -8.70 1.47
CA GLY A 100 -9.60 -7.25 1.47
C GLY A 100 -8.19 -6.84 1.85
N GLU A 101 -7.89 -5.58 1.61
CA GLU A 101 -6.69 -4.92 2.11
C GLU A 101 -7.04 -3.62 2.82
N ILE A 102 -6.28 -3.30 3.86
CA ILE A 102 -6.25 -2.00 4.52
C ILE A 102 -4.81 -1.54 4.59
N VAL A 103 -4.51 -0.47 3.88
CA VAL A 103 -3.13 -0.02 3.65
C VAL A 103 -3.09 1.49 3.40
N GLY A 104 -1.96 2.13 3.69
CA GLY A 104 -1.70 3.52 3.33
C GLY A 104 -0.47 3.66 2.46
N THR A 105 -0.39 4.75 1.71
CA THR A 105 0.83 5.12 0.95
C THR A 105 1.99 5.45 1.88
N GLY A 106 1.71 5.73 3.16
CA GLY A 106 2.66 6.34 4.06
C GLY A 106 3.01 7.77 3.66
N GLY A 107 3.92 8.38 4.40
CA GLY A 107 4.43 9.71 4.04
C GLY A 107 3.63 10.89 4.59
N ASP A 108 2.57 10.66 5.35
CA ASP A 108 1.74 11.67 6.02
C ASP A 108 2.48 12.47 7.10
N LYS A 109 3.61 11.97 7.59
CA LYS A 109 4.47 12.57 8.63
C LYS A 109 3.80 12.74 10.01
N LEU A 110 2.62 12.18 10.22
CA LEU A 110 1.84 12.38 11.45
C LEU A 110 2.27 11.45 12.58
N LYS A 111 3.04 10.41 12.28
CA LYS A 111 3.65 9.49 13.27
C LYS A 111 2.61 8.83 14.19
N THR A 112 1.50 8.41 13.64
CA THR A 112 0.44 7.72 14.36
C THR A 112 0.84 6.30 14.78
N ILE A 113 0.07 5.68 15.66
CA ILE A 113 0.11 4.24 15.90
C ILE A 113 -0.16 3.48 14.58
N ASN A 114 0.12 2.17 14.52
CA ASN A 114 -0.09 1.37 13.30
C ASN A 114 -1.58 1.02 13.12
N ILE A 115 -2.40 2.03 12.80
CA ILE A 115 -3.86 1.95 12.70
C ILE A 115 -4.29 0.83 11.75
N SER A 116 -3.80 0.83 10.51
CA SER A 116 -4.19 -0.15 9.49
C SER A 116 -3.82 -1.59 9.88
N THR A 117 -2.69 -1.81 10.56
CA THR A 117 -2.28 -3.15 11.03
C THR A 117 -3.21 -3.68 12.10
N ILE A 118 -3.53 -2.86 13.10
CA ILE A 118 -4.44 -3.23 14.19
C ILE A 118 -5.85 -3.45 13.64
N SER A 119 -6.32 -2.56 12.75
CA SER A 119 -7.62 -2.68 12.09
C SER A 119 -7.75 -3.97 11.29
N GLY A 120 -6.69 -4.39 10.56
CA GLY A 120 -6.69 -5.66 9.83
C GLY A 120 -6.90 -6.87 10.73
N ILE A 121 -6.25 -6.91 11.90
CA ILE A 121 -6.43 -7.99 12.88
C ILE A 121 -7.86 -7.98 13.48
N ILE A 122 -8.40 -6.79 13.77
CA ILE A 122 -9.80 -6.67 14.24
C ILE A 122 -10.78 -7.11 13.15
N CYS A 123 -10.57 -6.77 11.88
CA CYS A 123 -11.36 -7.25 10.75
C CYS A 123 -11.43 -8.78 10.73
N ALA A 124 -10.32 -9.47 10.98
CA ALA A 124 -10.29 -10.93 11.05
C ALA A 124 -11.14 -11.50 12.21
N THR A 125 -11.28 -10.79 13.35
CA THR A 125 -12.19 -11.19 14.42
C THR A 125 -13.67 -11.10 14.04
N LEU A 126 -13.98 -10.34 13.00
CA LEU A 126 -15.32 -10.15 12.43
C LEU A 126 -15.57 -11.04 11.20
N GLY A 127 -14.66 -11.96 10.91
CA GLY A 127 -14.78 -12.93 9.81
C GLY A 127 -14.44 -12.36 8.43
N LEU A 128 -13.79 -11.21 8.36
CA LEU A 128 -13.18 -10.74 7.11
C LEU A 128 -11.82 -11.40 6.90
N HIS A 129 -11.44 -11.61 5.64
CA HIS A 129 -10.08 -12.03 5.29
C HIS A 129 -9.30 -10.82 4.81
N VAL A 130 -8.18 -10.52 5.48
CA VAL A 130 -7.34 -9.36 5.21
C VAL A 130 -5.92 -9.80 4.84
N ALA A 131 -5.54 -9.57 3.59
CA ALA A 131 -4.17 -9.71 3.11
C ALA A 131 -3.47 -8.36 3.23
N LYS A 132 -2.76 -8.13 4.31
CA LYS A 132 -2.10 -6.84 4.52
C LYS A 132 -0.74 -6.79 3.86
N HIS A 133 -0.59 -6.00 2.81
CA HIS A 133 0.71 -5.69 2.22
C HIS A 133 1.42 -4.59 3.01
N GLY A 134 2.73 -4.69 3.17
CA GLY A 134 3.48 -3.69 3.91
C GLY A 134 4.98 -3.90 3.91
N ASN A 135 5.70 -2.94 4.52
CA ASN A 135 7.16 -2.90 4.56
C ASN A 135 7.65 -2.43 5.93
N THR A 136 8.98 -2.39 6.09
CA THR A 136 9.65 -1.66 7.17
C THR A 136 9.44 -0.16 7.02
N ALA A 137 9.67 0.58 8.10
CA ALA A 137 9.61 2.05 8.08
C ALA A 137 10.54 2.64 7.01
N VAL A 138 10.03 3.60 6.24
CA VAL A 138 10.83 4.39 5.28
C VAL A 138 10.94 5.84 5.74
N SER A 139 9.85 6.45 6.17
CA SER A 139 9.77 7.85 6.61
C SER A 139 9.30 8.01 8.06
N SER A 140 8.61 7.02 8.62
CA SER A 140 8.17 6.96 10.01
C SER A 140 9.22 6.28 10.90
N LYS A 141 8.99 6.29 12.24
CA LYS A 141 9.83 5.55 13.19
C LYS A 141 9.53 4.06 13.18
N THR A 142 8.34 3.65 12.74
CA THR A 142 7.82 2.28 12.88
C THR A 142 6.98 1.92 11.66
N GLY A 143 7.38 0.90 10.92
CA GLY A 143 6.61 0.31 9.83
C GLY A 143 5.70 -0.82 10.32
N ALA A 144 4.84 -1.33 9.42
CA ALA A 144 3.93 -2.41 9.75
C ALA A 144 4.68 -3.70 10.12
N SER A 145 5.74 -4.05 9.37
CA SER A 145 6.56 -5.24 9.67
C SER A 145 7.28 -5.13 11.00
N ASP A 146 7.71 -3.91 11.38
CA ASP A 146 8.45 -3.70 12.62
C ASP A 146 7.56 -3.99 13.83
N VAL A 147 6.32 -3.48 13.81
CA VAL A 147 5.34 -3.75 14.88
C VAL A 147 4.91 -5.22 14.90
N LEU A 148 4.62 -5.82 13.75
CA LEU A 148 4.21 -7.22 13.70
C LEU A 148 5.29 -8.15 14.26
N THR A 149 6.56 -7.89 13.95
CA THR A 149 7.69 -8.64 14.54
C THR A 149 7.72 -8.50 16.06
N GLN A 150 7.51 -7.30 16.62
CA GLN A 150 7.42 -7.09 18.07
C GLN A 150 6.17 -7.73 18.70
N LEU A 151 5.13 -7.96 17.90
CA LEU A 151 3.92 -8.67 18.31
C LEU A 151 4.08 -10.19 18.28
N GLY A 152 5.19 -10.72 17.73
CA GLY A 152 5.48 -12.14 17.65
C GLY A 152 5.11 -12.78 16.30
N TYR A 153 4.72 -11.99 15.29
CA TYR A 153 4.46 -12.46 13.94
C TYR A 153 5.78 -12.58 13.15
N ASP A 154 6.06 -13.74 12.54
CA ASP A 154 7.18 -13.86 11.61
C ASP A 154 6.78 -13.31 10.24
N VAL A 155 7.23 -12.09 9.93
CA VAL A 155 6.95 -11.40 8.66
C VAL A 155 7.65 -12.04 7.46
N ARG A 156 8.58 -12.98 7.68
CA ARG A 156 9.30 -13.72 6.64
C ARG A 156 8.88 -15.18 6.53
N THR A 157 7.78 -15.53 7.17
CA THR A 157 7.21 -16.87 7.14
C THR A 157 7.03 -17.41 5.72
N SER A 158 6.85 -18.71 5.58
CA SER A 158 6.67 -19.35 4.28
C SER A 158 5.38 -18.88 3.58
N LYS A 159 5.32 -19.02 2.25
CA LYS A 159 4.08 -18.74 1.50
C LYS A 159 2.93 -19.66 1.91
N GLU A 160 3.26 -20.87 2.32
CA GLU A 160 2.30 -21.87 2.82
C GLU A 160 1.66 -21.39 4.12
N ASP A 161 2.48 -20.95 5.09
CA ASP A 161 2.00 -20.46 6.37
C ASP A 161 1.30 -19.09 6.23
N THR A 162 1.77 -18.24 5.29
CA THR A 162 1.05 -16.99 4.91
C THR A 162 -0.35 -17.34 4.41
N ARG A 163 -0.49 -18.36 3.53
CA ARG A 163 -1.78 -18.80 3.03
C ARG A 163 -2.65 -19.36 4.14
N LYS A 164 -2.10 -20.23 4.96
CA LYS A 164 -2.81 -20.85 6.09
C LYS A 164 -3.28 -19.79 7.09
N ALA A 165 -2.45 -18.80 7.43
CA ALA A 165 -2.85 -17.69 8.30
C ALA A 165 -3.99 -16.87 7.70
N LEU A 166 -3.97 -16.63 6.37
CA LEU A 166 -5.04 -15.91 5.68
C LEU A 166 -6.34 -16.73 5.66
N GLU A 167 -6.28 -18.01 5.27
CA GLU A 167 -7.47 -18.84 5.07
C GLU A 167 -8.09 -19.32 6.39
N ASP A 168 -7.29 -19.73 7.38
CA ASP A 168 -7.78 -20.29 8.64
C ASP A 168 -8.11 -19.18 9.66
N GLU A 169 -7.28 -18.10 9.70
CA GLU A 169 -7.39 -17.07 10.73
C GLU A 169 -7.87 -15.72 10.21
N GLY A 170 -8.01 -15.56 8.89
CA GLY A 170 -8.53 -14.33 8.28
C GLY A 170 -7.54 -13.17 8.21
N PHE A 171 -6.27 -13.36 8.53
CA PHE A 171 -5.26 -12.31 8.39
C PHE A 171 -3.90 -12.88 8.02
N ALA A 172 -3.26 -12.27 7.03
CA ALA A 172 -1.86 -12.51 6.72
C ALA A 172 -1.13 -11.22 6.32
N PHE A 173 0.16 -11.19 6.62
CA PHE A 173 1.03 -10.08 6.24
C PHE A 173 1.91 -10.45 5.04
N PHE A 174 1.84 -9.64 4.00
CA PHE A 174 2.62 -9.76 2.78
C PHE A 174 3.79 -8.79 2.83
N PHE A 175 4.96 -9.29 3.23
CA PHE A 175 6.13 -8.45 3.37
C PHE A 175 6.73 -8.10 2.01
N ALA A 176 6.68 -6.83 1.63
CA ALA A 176 7.08 -6.35 0.30
C ALA A 176 8.48 -6.83 -0.13
N GLN A 177 9.44 -6.94 0.79
CA GLN A 177 10.80 -7.40 0.47
C GLN A 177 10.86 -8.90 0.08
N VAL A 178 9.91 -9.70 0.52
CA VAL A 178 9.80 -11.12 0.15
C VAL A 178 9.19 -11.27 -1.24
N TYR A 179 8.13 -10.49 -1.52
CA TYR A 179 7.36 -10.65 -2.76
C TYR A 179 7.90 -9.84 -3.93
N HIS A 180 8.38 -8.62 -3.73
CA HIS A 180 8.78 -7.71 -4.82
C HIS A 180 10.30 -7.63 -5.00
N LYS A 181 10.92 -8.77 -5.33
CA LYS A 181 12.38 -8.87 -5.52
C LYS A 181 12.92 -7.97 -6.65
N GLY A 182 12.10 -7.68 -7.66
CA GLY A 182 12.44 -6.79 -8.77
C GLY A 182 12.75 -5.35 -8.34
N MET A 183 12.24 -4.93 -7.18
CA MET A 183 12.53 -3.60 -6.61
C MET A 183 14.02 -3.33 -6.37
N ARG A 184 14.85 -4.36 -6.25
CA ARG A 184 16.32 -4.23 -6.11
C ARG A 184 16.96 -3.43 -7.25
N PHE A 185 16.38 -3.45 -8.45
CA PHE A 185 16.90 -2.72 -9.60
C PHE A 185 16.55 -1.22 -9.54
N ALA A 186 15.40 -0.86 -8.97
CA ALA A 186 14.98 0.53 -8.82
C ALA A 186 15.53 1.19 -7.53
N ALA A 187 15.84 0.41 -6.50
CA ALA A 187 16.21 0.93 -5.18
C ALA A 187 17.44 1.86 -5.18
N PRO A 188 18.54 1.58 -5.90
CA PRO A 188 19.70 2.48 -5.96
C PRO A 188 19.37 3.85 -6.57
N VAL A 189 18.57 3.86 -7.66
CA VAL A 189 18.16 5.09 -8.35
C VAL A 189 17.22 5.91 -7.46
N ARG A 190 16.24 5.28 -6.81
CA ARG A 190 15.36 5.95 -5.84
C ARG A 190 16.15 6.59 -4.69
N LYS A 191 17.16 5.87 -4.18
CA LYS A 191 18.05 6.39 -3.13
C LYS A 191 18.86 7.60 -3.62
N ALA A 192 19.37 7.55 -4.85
CA ALA A 192 20.13 8.65 -5.43
C ALA A 192 19.27 9.88 -5.72
N LEU A 193 18.02 9.69 -6.18
CA LEU A 193 17.06 10.78 -6.40
C LEU A 193 16.65 11.49 -5.10
N ALA A 194 16.68 10.81 -3.97
CA ALA A 194 16.36 11.33 -2.62
C ALA A 194 15.02 12.11 -2.55
N THR A 195 14.07 11.74 -3.40
CA THR A 195 12.72 12.35 -3.46
C THR A 195 11.66 11.28 -3.70
N SER A 196 10.38 11.61 -3.44
CA SER A 196 9.28 10.73 -3.78
C SER A 196 9.20 10.50 -5.29
N THR A 197 8.83 9.29 -5.69
CA THR A 197 8.59 8.88 -7.07
C THR A 197 7.27 8.10 -7.13
N ILE A 198 6.85 7.65 -8.30
CA ILE A 198 5.67 6.80 -8.46
C ILE A 198 5.69 5.59 -7.52
N PHE A 199 6.86 5.03 -7.20
CA PHE A 199 7.00 3.91 -6.27
C PHE A 199 6.49 4.19 -4.84
N ASN A 200 6.30 5.46 -4.46
CA ASN A 200 5.77 5.81 -3.15
C ASN A 200 4.25 5.61 -3.07
N ILE A 201 3.58 5.52 -4.21
CA ILE A 201 2.13 5.31 -4.30
C ILE A 201 1.77 3.92 -4.88
N LEU A 202 2.74 3.16 -5.40
CA LEU A 202 2.48 1.84 -5.97
C LEU A 202 2.29 0.75 -4.91
N GLY A 203 2.91 0.89 -3.72
CA GLY A 203 2.87 -0.15 -2.69
C GLY A 203 1.47 -0.70 -2.39
N PRO A 204 0.47 0.16 -2.12
CA PRO A 204 -0.91 -0.26 -1.89
C PRO A 204 -1.52 -1.04 -3.06
N LEU A 205 -1.22 -0.66 -4.30
CA LEU A 205 -1.79 -1.22 -5.52
C LEU A 205 -1.15 -2.54 -5.98
N THR A 206 -0.23 -3.10 -5.21
CA THR A 206 0.63 -4.21 -5.67
C THR A 206 0.59 -5.42 -4.74
N ASN A 207 -0.55 -5.65 -4.09
CA ASN A 207 -0.73 -6.79 -3.19
C ASN A 207 -0.69 -8.12 -3.96
N PRO A 208 0.25 -9.03 -3.62
CA PRO A 208 0.38 -10.32 -4.30
C PRO A 208 -0.82 -11.26 -4.11
N ALA A 209 -1.70 -10.99 -3.13
CA ALA A 209 -2.89 -11.79 -2.89
C ALA A 209 -4.06 -11.48 -3.85
N HIS A 210 -3.94 -10.48 -4.73
CA HIS A 210 -5.01 -10.06 -5.64
C HIS A 210 -6.33 -9.83 -4.90
N VAL A 211 -6.37 -8.77 -4.11
CA VAL A 211 -7.50 -8.48 -3.21
C VAL A 211 -8.76 -8.07 -3.98
N ASN A 212 -9.93 -8.39 -3.43
CA ASN A 212 -11.23 -8.08 -4.02
C ASN A 212 -11.68 -6.66 -3.68
N TYR A 213 -11.35 -6.19 -2.47
CA TYR A 213 -11.70 -4.85 -2.01
C TYR A 213 -10.55 -4.22 -1.20
N GLU A 214 -10.48 -2.88 -1.20
CA GLU A 214 -9.33 -2.20 -0.59
C GLU A 214 -9.70 -0.85 0.04
N LEU A 215 -9.26 -0.64 1.28
CA LEU A 215 -9.20 0.68 1.91
C LEU A 215 -7.78 1.22 1.80
N LEU A 216 -7.59 2.17 0.88
CA LEU A 216 -6.30 2.77 0.56
C LEU A 216 -6.22 4.19 1.10
N GLY A 217 -5.36 4.40 2.09
CA GLY A 217 -5.04 5.73 2.58
C GLY A 217 -3.99 6.44 1.71
N CYS A 218 -4.22 7.71 1.41
CA CYS A 218 -3.30 8.52 0.62
C CYS A 218 -3.02 9.87 1.29
N TYR A 219 -1.74 10.18 1.50
CA TYR A 219 -1.35 11.47 2.07
C TYR A 219 -1.62 12.66 1.16
N ASP A 220 -1.64 12.46 -0.16
CA ASP A 220 -1.90 13.51 -1.14
C ASP A 220 -3.36 13.48 -1.61
N VAL A 221 -4.13 14.45 -1.15
CA VAL A 221 -5.55 14.58 -1.45
C VAL A 221 -5.86 14.72 -2.95
N ASN A 222 -4.90 15.20 -3.74
CA ASN A 222 -5.09 15.40 -5.18
C ASN A 222 -5.01 14.09 -5.98
N LEU A 223 -4.51 13.01 -5.38
CA LEU A 223 -4.36 11.71 -6.02
C LEU A 223 -5.55 10.75 -5.76
N LEU A 224 -6.52 11.11 -4.92
CA LEU A 224 -7.56 10.17 -4.48
C LEU A 224 -8.32 9.55 -5.66
N GLU A 225 -8.86 10.39 -6.56
CA GLU A 225 -9.62 9.90 -7.72
C GLU A 225 -8.75 9.15 -8.71
N THR A 226 -7.51 9.60 -8.92
CA THR A 226 -6.55 8.93 -9.80
C THR A 226 -6.21 7.53 -9.28
N LEU A 227 -5.98 7.39 -7.97
CA LEU A 227 -5.72 6.10 -7.34
C LEU A 227 -6.96 5.20 -7.33
N ALA A 228 -8.17 5.74 -7.13
CA ALA A 228 -9.40 4.95 -7.24
C ALA A 228 -9.61 4.39 -8.66
N LYS A 229 -9.28 5.16 -9.70
CA LYS A 229 -9.27 4.67 -11.08
C LYS A 229 -8.18 3.61 -11.30
N ALA A 230 -6.99 3.79 -10.71
CA ALA A 230 -5.90 2.83 -10.81
C ALA A 230 -6.24 1.49 -10.10
N LEU A 231 -6.91 1.51 -8.94
CA LEU A 231 -7.43 0.29 -8.27
C LEU A 231 -8.28 -0.57 -9.22
N LYS A 232 -9.18 0.07 -9.98
CA LYS A 232 -9.98 -0.65 -10.98
C LYS A 232 -9.11 -1.34 -12.03
N LEU A 233 -8.04 -0.69 -12.48
CA LEU A 233 -7.13 -1.23 -13.49
C LEU A 233 -6.29 -2.42 -12.97
N THR A 234 -6.06 -2.49 -11.66
CA THR A 234 -5.37 -3.64 -11.03
C THR A 234 -6.31 -4.81 -10.67
N GLY A 235 -7.61 -4.67 -10.95
CA GLY A 235 -8.60 -5.73 -10.75
C GLY A 235 -9.35 -5.69 -9.41
N VAL A 236 -9.12 -4.67 -8.59
CA VAL A 236 -9.91 -4.44 -7.37
C VAL A 236 -11.35 -4.11 -7.77
N GLN A 237 -12.32 -4.78 -7.13
CA GLN A 237 -13.75 -4.66 -7.48
C GLN A 237 -14.44 -3.51 -6.74
N ARG A 238 -14.02 -3.25 -5.50
CA ARG A 238 -14.52 -2.14 -4.66
C ARG A 238 -13.35 -1.54 -3.89
N GLY A 239 -13.29 -0.23 -3.78
CA GLY A 239 -12.21 0.41 -3.04
C GLY A 239 -12.58 1.79 -2.54
N MET A 240 -12.03 2.20 -1.42
CA MET A 240 -12.09 3.57 -0.93
C MET A 240 -10.67 4.11 -0.84
N VAL A 241 -10.39 5.14 -1.63
CA VAL A 241 -9.14 5.91 -1.49
C VAL A 241 -9.44 7.14 -0.64
N ILE A 242 -8.74 7.27 0.48
CA ILE A 242 -9.09 8.21 1.54
C ILE A 242 -7.94 9.13 1.93
N ASN A 243 -8.30 10.33 2.39
CA ASN A 243 -7.41 11.23 3.12
C ASN A 243 -8.15 11.82 4.32
N GLY A 244 -7.79 11.39 5.52
CA GLY A 244 -8.42 11.80 6.76
C GLY A 244 -7.71 13.00 7.39
N ASN A 245 -8.04 14.20 6.96
CA ASN A 245 -7.45 15.44 7.49
C ASN A 245 -5.91 15.44 7.44
N GLY A 246 -5.35 14.94 6.34
CA GLY A 246 -3.89 14.82 6.12
C GLY A 246 -3.28 13.47 6.50
N MET A 247 -4.02 12.59 7.19
CA MET A 247 -3.62 11.20 7.42
C MET A 247 -3.96 10.31 6.22
N ASP A 248 -3.20 9.25 6.05
CA ASP A 248 -3.53 8.15 5.15
C ASP A 248 -4.42 7.07 5.84
N GLU A 249 -5.35 7.53 6.69
CA GLU A 249 -6.33 6.76 7.46
C GLU A 249 -7.64 7.55 7.60
N ILE A 250 -8.75 6.93 8.06
CA ILE A 250 -9.97 7.65 8.43
C ILE A 250 -9.71 8.49 9.67
N SER A 251 -10.03 9.78 9.60
CA SER A 251 -9.83 10.72 10.70
C SER A 251 -10.98 10.68 11.70
N ILE A 252 -10.64 10.85 12.98
CA ILE A 252 -11.59 11.07 14.09
C ILE A 252 -11.50 12.49 14.68
N PHE A 253 -10.62 13.33 14.07
CA PHE A 253 -10.44 14.74 14.52
C PHE A 253 -10.59 15.76 13.37
N GLY A 254 -11.18 15.34 12.28
CA GLY A 254 -11.46 16.15 11.09
C GLY A 254 -12.28 15.34 10.11
N SER A 255 -12.49 15.89 8.91
CA SER A 255 -13.18 15.16 7.85
C SER A 255 -12.23 14.24 7.09
N THR A 256 -12.79 13.23 6.46
CA THR A 256 -12.10 12.30 5.56
C THR A 256 -12.65 12.47 4.15
N LYS A 257 -11.81 12.90 3.21
CA LYS A 257 -12.16 12.91 1.79
C LYS A 257 -12.04 11.50 1.24
N VAL A 258 -13.00 11.13 0.40
CA VAL A 258 -13.13 9.79 -0.16
C VAL A 258 -13.32 9.84 -1.67
N SER A 259 -12.58 9.02 -2.39
CA SER A 259 -12.87 8.61 -3.76
C SER A 259 -13.15 7.10 -3.76
N GLU A 260 -14.40 6.72 -3.89
CA GLU A 260 -14.84 5.31 -3.81
C GLU A 260 -15.04 4.72 -5.19
N LEU A 261 -14.37 3.59 -5.46
CA LEU A 261 -14.65 2.69 -6.57
C LEU A 261 -15.82 1.79 -6.19
N LEU A 262 -16.95 1.96 -6.87
CA LEU A 262 -18.16 1.17 -6.67
C LEU A 262 -18.11 -0.15 -7.48
N ALA A 263 -18.93 -1.11 -7.12
CA ALA A 263 -19.00 -2.43 -7.78
C ALA A 263 -19.36 -2.36 -9.28
N ASP A 264 -20.06 -1.31 -9.72
CA ASP A 264 -20.34 -1.08 -11.15
C ASP A 264 -19.17 -0.44 -11.92
N GLY A 265 -18.05 -0.19 -11.21
CA GLY A 265 -16.84 0.43 -11.73
C GLY A 265 -16.89 1.95 -11.88
N SER A 266 -17.93 2.60 -11.37
CA SER A 266 -18.00 4.07 -11.26
C SER A 266 -17.23 4.58 -10.05
N ILE A 267 -16.81 5.85 -10.10
CA ILE A 267 -16.13 6.52 -8.99
C ILE A 267 -17.08 7.56 -8.37
N LYS A 268 -17.20 7.52 -7.04
CA LYS A 268 -17.97 8.48 -6.27
C LYS A 268 -17.08 9.25 -5.30
N ASN A 269 -17.10 10.57 -5.39
CA ASN A 269 -16.36 11.47 -4.49
C ASN A 269 -17.29 12.04 -3.43
N TYR A 270 -16.87 11.95 -2.16
CA TYR A 270 -17.64 12.49 -1.03
C TYR A 270 -16.73 12.72 0.18
N GLU A 271 -17.29 13.19 1.27
CA GLU A 271 -16.60 13.46 2.52
C GLU A 271 -17.34 12.76 3.67
N LEU A 272 -16.56 12.13 4.56
CA LEU A 272 -17.03 11.54 5.81
C LEU A 272 -16.60 12.41 6.99
N THR A 273 -17.44 12.44 8.01
CA THR A 273 -17.22 13.15 9.27
C THR A 273 -17.48 12.24 10.45
N ASN A 274 -17.12 12.65 11.65
CA ASN A 274 -17.41 11.91 12.88
C ASN A 274 -18.91 11.55 13.02
N LYS A 275 -19.80 12.36 12.46
CA LYS A 275 -21.26 12.11 12.51
C LYS A 275 -21.67 10.87 11.73
N ASP A 276 -21.00 10.60 10.62
CA ASP A 276 -21.30 9.45 9.76
C ASP A 276 -20.96 8.11 10.45
N PHE A 277 -20.05 8.15 11.42
CA PHE A 277 -19.70 7.02 12.29
C PHE A 277 -20.42 7.03 13.65
N GLY A 278 -21.14 8.09 13.99
CA GLY A 278 -21.73 8.26 15.33
C GLY A 278 -20.70 8.60 16.41
N ILE A 279 -19.51 9.08 16.04
CA ILE A 279 -18.46 9.47 16.98
C ILE A 279 -18.83 10.79 17.64
N THR A 280 -18.91 10.79 18.97
CA THR A 280 -19.24 11.97 19.79
C THR A 280 -18.04 12.52 20.56
N GLY A 281 -16.93 11.76 20.63
CA GLY A 281 -15.69 12.20 21.28
C GLY A 281 -15.04 13.37 20.54
N ASN A 282 -14.32 14.20 21.29
CA ASN A 282 -13.54 15.30 20.73
C ASN A 282 -12.05 14.91 20.82
N TYR A 283 -11.48 14.49 19.70
CA TYR A 283 -10.12 13.98 19.61
C TYR A 283 -9.23 14.93 18.84
N THR A 284 -7.93 14.76 19.02
CA THR A 284 -6.88 15.49 18.31
C THR A 284 -5.87 14.52 17.72
N GLN A 285 -5.02 15.00 16.83
CA GLN A 285 -3.90 14.22 16.30
C GLN A 285 -2.99 13.67 17.41
N ASN A 286 -2.79 14.42 18.49
CA ASN A 286 -1.92 14.02 19.60
C ASN A 286 -2.41 12.76 20.32
N ASP A 287 -3.72 12.50 20.28
CA ASP A 287 -4.31 11.30 20.91
C ASP A 287 -3.98 10.01 20.14
N LEU A 288 -3.45 10.13 18.92
CA LEU A 288 -3.11 9.01 18.03
C LEU A 288 -1.60 8.83 17.83
N LEU A 289 -0.75 9.61 18.51
CA LEU A 289 0.69 9.54 18.33
C LEU A 289 1.26 8.17 18.72
N GLY A 290 2.07 7.64 17.81
CA GLY A 290 2.88 6.45 18.02
C GLY A 290 4.31 6.77 18.44
N GLY A 291 5.09 5.73 18.67
CA GLY A 291 6.46 5.79 19.14
C GLY A 291 7.41 4.86 18.41
N THR A 292 8.29 4.20 19.18
CA THR A 292 9.18 3.14 18.69
C THR A 292 8.37 1.88 18.33
N PRO A 293 8.96 0.90 17.63
CA PRO A 293 8.31 -0.38 17.37
C PRO A 293 7.78 -1.06 18.64
N GLU A 294 8.54 -1.02 19.72
CA GLU A 294 8.17 -1.61 21.02
C GLU A 294 6.99 -0.88 21.66
N GLU A 295 6.99 0.45 21.64
CA GLU A 295 5.91 1.27 22.17
C GLU A 295 4.62 1.06 21.37
N ASN A 296 4.72 1.01 20.05
CA ASN A 296 3.58 0.76 19.18
C ASN A 296 3.03 -0.67 19.34
N ALA A 297 3.89 -1.67 19.52
CA ALA A 297 3.47 -3.03 19.81
C ALA A 297 2.77 -3.14 21.17
N ALA A 298 3.27 -2.46 22.19
CA ALA A 298 2.61 -2.40 23.50
C ALA A 298 1.23 -1.76 23.39
N THR A 299 1.10 -0.65 22.67
CA THR A 299 -0.18 0.01 22.38
C THR A 299 -1.12 -0.91 21.60
N ALA A 300 -0.63 -1.60 20.56
CA ALA A 300 -1.41 -2.56 19.79
C ALA A 300 -1.93 -3.70 20.66
N ARG A 301 -1.11 -4.27 21.56
CA ARG A 301 -1.57 -5.29 22.53
C ARG A 301 -2.66 -4.78 23.47
N LEU A 302 -2.56 -3.54 23.94
CA LEU A 302 -3.64 -2.94 24.76
C LEU A 302 -4.95 -2.84 23.97
N ILE A 303 -4.90 -2.34 22.73
CA ILE A 303 -6.09 -2.21 21.88
C ILE A 303 -6.69 -3.61 21.59
N LEU A 304 -5.87 -4.54 21.14
CA LEU A 304 -6.30 -5.90 20.77
C LEU A 304 -6.85 -6.69 21.96
N SER A 305 -6.43 -6.36 23.20
CA SER A 305 -6.97 -6.95 24.45
C SER A 305 -8.16 -6.17 25.05
N GLY A 306 -8.75 -5.21 24.32
CA GLY A 306 -9.90 -4.44 24.77
C GLY A 306 -9.57 -3.36 25.81
N LYS A 307 -8.29 -3.02 25.99
CA LYS A 307 -7.79 -2.05 26.98
C LYS A 307 -7.22 -0.78 26.32
N GLY A 308 -7.54 -0.55 25.04
CA GLY A 308 -7.19 0.68 24.32
C GLY A 308 -7.90 1.90 24.91
N ASN A 309 -7.32 3.09 24.76
CA ASN A 309 -8.00 4.33 25.11
C ASN A 309 -9.11 4.66 24.11
N ASP A 310 -9.97 5.63 24.45
CA ASP A 310 -11.14 5.98 23.63
C ASP A 310 -10.76 6.44 22.23
N ALA A 311 -9.68 7.22 22.07
CA ALA A 311 -9.23 7.70 20.76
C ALA A 311 -8.71 6.55 19.88
N HIS A 312 -7.89 5.66 20.45
CA HIS A 312 -7.41 4.47 19.77
C HIS A 312 -8.56 3.56 19.33
N ASN A 313 -9.49 3.28 20.25
CA ASN A 313 -10.65 2.45 19.94
C ASN A 313 -11.51 3.10 18.85
N ALA A 314 -11.71 4.42 18.88
CA ALA A 314 -12.49 5.14 17.89
C ALA A 314 -11.85 5.11 16.50
N VAL A 315 -10.53 5.37 16.37
CA VAL A 315 -9.87 5.38 15.06
C VAL A 315 -9.81 3.98 14.45
N ILE A 316 -9.54 2.95 15.26
CA ILE A 316 -9.57 1.56 14.77
C ILE A 316 -10.99 1.19 14.33
N SER A 317 -12.02 1.51 15.11
CA SER A 317 -13.41 1.20 14.77
C SER A 317 -13.87 1.94 13.50
N ALA A 318 -13.44 3.17 13.26
CA ALA A 318 -13.78 3.92 12.04
C ALA A 318 -13.16 3.25 10.79
N ASN A 319 -11.92 2.84 10.85
CA ASN A 319 -11.24 2.17 9.73
C ASN A 319 -11.80 0.73 9.50
N VAL A 320 -12.11 -0.01 10.55
CA VAL A 320 -12.78 -1.32 10.44
C VAL A 320 -14.20 -1.17 9.87
N SER A 321 -14.94 -0.11 10.25
CA SER A 321 -16.25 0.20 9.66
C SER A 321 -16.18 0.38 8.15
N ALA A 322 -15.17 1.08 7.64
CA ALA A 322 -14.97 1.22 6.19
C ALA A 322 -14.67 -0.13 5.52
N MET A 323 -13.90 -1.00 6.16
CA MET A 323 -13.66 -2.36 5.66
C MET A 323 -14.95 -3.20 5.63
N LEU A 324 -15.80 -3.10 6.64
CA LEU A 324 -17.12 -3.77 6.68
C LEU A 324 -18.02 -3.26 5.56
N HIS A 325 -18.04 -1.95 5.30
CA HIS A 325 -18.76 -1.35 4.18
C HIS A 325 -18.24 -1.89 2.83
N LEU A 326 -16.94 -1.89 2.61
CA LEU A 326 -16.33 -2.42 1.37
C LEU A 326 -16.62 -3.90 1.16
N ALA A 327 -16.61 -4.70 2.23
CA ALA A 327 -16.96 -6.11 2.21
C ALA A 327 -18.47 -6.37 2.05
N GLY A 328 -19.32 -5.34 2.01
CA GLY A 328 -20.78 -5.45 1.91
C GLY A 328 -21.44 -6.05 3.15
N LYS A 329 -20.80 -5.93 4.32
CA LYS A 329 -21.30 -6.45 5.60
C LYS A 329 -22.18 -5.46 6.34
N THR A 330 -22.07 -4.17 6.04
CA THR A 330 -22.90 -3.09 6.63
C THR A 330 -23.30 -2.09 5.55
N GLU A 331 -24.50 -1.53 5.67
CA GLU A 331 -25.02 -0.50 4.78
C GLU A 331 -24.59 0.91 5.22
N SER A 332 -24.44 1.13 6.53
CA SER A 332 -24.03 2.41 7.08
C SER A 332 -22.70 2.32 7.80
N PHE A 333 -21.92 3.41 7.74
CA PHE A 333 -20.67 3.52 8.52
C PHE A 333 -20.92 3.52 10.03
N LYS A 334 -22.07 4.02 10.46
CA LYS A 334 -22.45 4.03 11.88
C LYS A 334 -22.64 2.62 12.42
N ASP A 335 -23.39 1.77 11.73
CA ASP A 335 -23.60 0.38 12.14
C ASP A 335 -22.26 -0.39 12.11
N GLY A 336 -21.46 -0.16 11.07
CA GLY A 336 -20.12 -0.72 11.00
C GLY A 336 -19.20 -0.28 12.15
N PHE A 337 -19.30 0.96 12.56
CA PHE A 337 -18.54 1.50 13.69
C PHE A 337 -18.96 0.87 15.03
N GLU A 338 -20.26 0.69 15.26
CA GLU A 338 -20.77 0.04 16.47
C GLU A 338 -20.30 -1.41 16.57
N ILE A 339 -20.42 -2.17 15.46
CA ILE A 339 -19.91 -3.56 15.37
C ILE A 339 -18.38 -3.62 15.62
N ALA A 340 -17.63 -2.71 15.01
CA ALA A 340 -16.19 -2.65 15.16
C ALA A 340 -15.79 -2.28 16.60
N MET A 341 -16.49 -1.33 17.24
CA MET A 341 -16.24 -0.91 18.61
C MET A 341 -16.47 -2.06 19.59
N ASP A 342 -17.53 -2.84 19.39
CA ASP A 342 -17.79 -4.03 20.19
C ASP A 342 -16.70 -5.09 20.01
N ALA A 343 -16.22 -5.28 18.79
CA ALA A 343 -15.10 -6.20 18.50
C ALA A 343 -13.80 -5.74 19.19
N VAL A 344 -13.45 -4.45 19.10
CA VAL A 344 -12.28 -3.88 19.78
C VAL A 344 -12.40 -4.06 21.32
N LYS A 345 -13.54 -3.70 21.91
CA LYS A 345 -13.76 -3.80 23.36
C LYS A 345 -13.85 -5.23 23.86
N SER A 346 -14.20 -6.19 23.02
CA SER A 346 -14.28 -7.61 23.41
C SER A 346 -12.93 -8.21 23.82
N GLY A 347 -11.82 -7.61 23.36
CA GLY A 347 -10.47 -8.13 23.60
C GLY A 347 -10.11 -9.38 22.78
N ARG A 348 -11.00 -9.89 21.91
CA ARG A 348 -10.73 -11.09 21.06
C ARG A 348 -9.61 -10.87 20.03
N GLY A 349 -9.24 -9.62 19.78
CA GLY A 349 -8.14 -9.30 18.89
C GLY A 349 -6.79 -9.89 19.32
N ILE A 350 -6.56 -10.01 20.64
CA ILE A 350 -5.30 -10.61 21.13
C ILE A 350 -5.24 -12.13 20.88
N GLU A 351 -6.37 -12.83 21.08
CA GLU A 351 -6.48 -14.27 20.80
C GLU A 351 -6.27 -14.53 19.29
N LYS A 352 -6.82 -13.67 18.44
CA LYS A 352 -6.63 -13.72 16.98
C LYS A 352 -5.16 -13.51 16.61
N LEU A 353 -4.48 -12.51 17.17
CA LEU A 353 -3.07 -12.27 16.97
C LEU A 353 -2.22 -13.48 17.40
N ASP A 354 -2.52 -14.07 18.57
CA ASP A 354 -1.77 -15.23 19.08
C ASP A 354 -1.94 -16.45 18.16
N ALA A 355 -3.15 -16.69 17.63
CA ALA A 355 -3.41 -17.77 16.68
C ALA A 355 -2.64 -17.59 15.37
N ILE A 356 -2.66 -16.39 14.81
CA ILE A 356 -1.93 -16.03 13.58
C ILE A 356 -0.42 -16.16 13.81
N SER A 357 0.09 -15.62 14.93
CA SER A 357 1.51 -15.65 15.25
C SER A 357 2.02 -17.09 15.43
N LYS A 358 1.20 -17.97 15.99
CA LYS A 358 1.54 -19.39 16.13
C LYS A 358 1.76 -20.05 14.77
N ILE A 359 0.86 -19.83 13.80
CA ILE A 359 1.02 -20.39 12.45
C ILE A 359 2.31 -19.90 11.81
N THR A 360 2.65 -18.62 11.94
CA THR A 360 3.79 -18.01 11.26
C THR A 360 5.13 -18.30 11.93
N SER A 361 5.16 -18.67 13.21
CA SER A 361 6.39 -18.88 13.99
C SER A 361 6.80 -20.36 14.15
N GLU A 362 5.93 -21.31 13.78
CA GLU A 362 6.21 -22.76 13.88
C GLU A 362 6.94 -23.33 12.65
N ALA A 363 7.37 -22.48 11.69
CA ALA A 363 8.00 -22.85 10.42
C ALA A 363 9.53 -23.05 10.53
#